data_ad63e23e722c5d631b8e71673d045aa6
#
_entry.id   ad63e23e722c5d631b8e71673d045aa6
#
_cell.length_a   1.000
_cell.length_b   1.000
_cell.length_c   1.000
_cell.angle_alpha   90.00
_cell.angle_beta   90.00
_cell.angle_gamma   90.00
#
_symmetry.space_group_name_H-M   'P 1'
#
loop_
_entity.id
_entity.type
_entity.pdbx_description
1 polymer ?
#
loop_
_entity_poly.entity_id
_entity_poly.type
_entity_poly.pdbx_seq_one_letter_code
_entity_poly.pdbx_strand_id
1 'polypeptide(L)'
;MLDNIEYNFDEEINRKNTNCAKYDGLKKYFGYEDLNPLWVADMDFKTPSFINDAIINAAKNSLYGYSIDSDEIYQSIINWQNTQHYWQINKEDIYMINGVVPAYSACIEAFSEENDEVIVQTPIYPPLFKCVNA
;
A
#
# COMPACT_ATOMS: atom_id res chain seq x y z
N MET A 1 24.24 -7.95 7.20
CA MET A 1 23.91 -9.37 7.10
C MET A 1 22.46 -9.47 7.57
N LEU A 2 21.54 -9.79 6.68
CA LEU A 2 20.19 -10.16 7.09
C LEU A 2 20.37 -11.54 7.74
N ASP A 3 20.29 -11.60 9.06
CA ASP A 3 20.27 -12.85 9.79
C ASP A 3 19.19 -13.74 9.18
N ASN A 4 19.39 -15.05 9.20
CA ASN A 4 18.45 -16.04 8.72
C ASN A 4 17.17 -15.96 9.57
N ILE A 5 16.31 -14.98 9.27
CA ILE A 5 14.99 -14.88 9.89
C ILE A 5 14.11 -15.88 9.16
N GLU A 6 13.79 -16.96 9.83
CA GLU A 6 12.85 -17.95 9.33
C GLU A 6 11.43 -17.41 9.50
N TYR A 7 10.73 -17.17 8.37
CA TYR A 7 9.34 -16.74 8.38
C TYR A 7 8.42 -17.96 8.33
N ASN A 8 7.46 -18.03 9.22
CA ASN A 8 6.43 -19.06 9.20
C ASN A 8 5.20 -18.55 8.42
N PHE A 9 5.10 -18.93 7.15
CA PHE A 9 3.95 -18.59 6.30
C PHE A 9 2.76 -19.55 6.47
N ASP A 10 2.92 -20.65 7.22
CA ASP A 10 1.87 -21.62 7.51
C ASP A 10 1.14 -21.31 8.84
N GLU A 11 1.55 -20.26 9.55
CA GLU A 11 0.92 -19.84 10.79
C GLU A 11 -0.47 -19.25 10.51
N GLU A 12 -1.51 -19.89 11.06
CA GLU A 12 -2.87 -19.35 11.01
C GLU A 12 -3.02 -18.17 11.98
N ILE A 13 -3.31 -17.00 11.43
CA ILE A 13 -3.51 -15.77 12.21
C ILE A 13 -4.99 -15.42 12.23
N ASN A 14 -5.60 -15.53 13.41
CA ASN A 14 -6.98 -15.11 13.58
C ASN A 14 -7.09 -13.59 13.63
N ARG A 15 -7.71 -13.01 12.59
CA ARG A 15 -7.93 -11.56 12.46
C ARG A 15 -9.39 -11.15 12.71
N LYS A 16 -10.26 -12.07 13.14
CA LYS A 16 -11.65 -11.76 13.54
C LYS A 16 -11.67 -10.96 14.85
N ASN A 17 -12.58 -10.02 14.97
CA ASN A 17 -12.72 -9.12 16.12
C ASN A 17 -11.51 -8.18 16.37
N THR A 18 -10.79 -7.84 15.33
CA THR A 18 -9.68 -6.89 15.37
C THR A 18 -9.99 -5.57 14.66
N ASN A 19 -11.24 -5.36 14.25
CA ASN A 19 -11.69 -4.32 13.35
C ASN A 19 -11.05 -4.43 11.94
N CYS A 20 -10.64 -5.62 11.56
CA CYS A 20 -10.09 -5.90 10.25
C CYS A 20 -11.20 -5.88 9.19
N ALA A 21 -11.15 -4.95 8.25
CA ALA A 21 -12.16 -4.82 7.20
C ALA A 21 -12.36 -6.14 6.44
N LYS A 22 -11.29 -6.88 6.15
CA LYS A 22 -11.31 -8.14 5.39
C LYS A 22 -12.21 -9.19 6.05
N TYR A 23 -12.16 -9.35 7.38
CA TYR A 23 -12.91 -10.34 8.13
C TYR A 23 -14.16 -9.76 8.80
N ASP A 24 -14.01 -8.67 9.55
CA ASP A 24 -15.11 -8.11 10.34
C ASP A 24 -16.10 -7.30 9.50
N GLY A 25 -15.69 -6.94 8.27
CA GLY A 25 -16.53 -6.24 7.30
C GLY A 25 -17.50 -7.12 6.52
N LEU A 26 -17.36 -8.45 6.57
CA LEU A 26 -18.12 -9.39 5.72
C LEU A 26 -19.63 -9.17 5.80
N LYS A 27 -20.18 -9.12 7.01
CA LYS A 27 -21.62 -8.89 7.20
C LYS A 27 -22.09 -7.56 6.63
N LYS A 28 -21.30 -6.52 6.85
CA LYS A 28 -21.63 -5.15 6.40
C LYS A 28 -21.64 -5.04 4.87
N TYR A 29 -20.68 -5.67 4.20
CA TYR A 29 -20.50 -5.50 2.76
C TYR A 29 -21.20 -6.57 1.92
N PHE A 30 -21.37 -7.78 2.46
CA PHE A 30 -21.91 -8.93 1.73
C PHE A 30 -23.17 -9.54 2.36
N GLY A 31 -23.56 -9.12 3.56
CA GLY A 31 -24.71 -9.65 4.28
C GLY A 31 -24.50 -10.97 4.99
N TYR A 32 -23.32 -11.56 4.91
CA TYR A 32 -22.96 -12.86 5.49
C TYR A 32 -21.69 -12.74 6.34
N GLU A 33 -21.61 -13.52 7.43
CA GLU A 33 -20.44 -13.53 8.34
C GLU A 33 -19.51 -14.72 8.07
N ASP A 34 -20.03 -15.79 7.50
CA ASP A 34 -19.31 -17.05 7.31
C ASP A 34 -18.91 -17.21 5.84
N LEU A 35 -18.00 -16.33 5.40
CA LEU A 35 -17.40 -16.37 4.08
C LEU A 35 -15.88 -16.45 4.20
N ASN A 36 -15.24 -17.08 3.21
CA ASN A 36 -13.78 -16.97 3.04
C ASN A 36 -13.46 -15.64 2.36
N PRO A 37 -12.81 -14.69 3.06
CA PRO A 37 -12.60 -13.34 2.53
C PRO A 37 -11.42 -13.30 1.55
N LEU A 38 -11.73 -13.14 0.26
CA LEU A 38 -10.73 -12.95 -0.80
C LEU A 38 -10.89 -11.59 -1.52
N TRP A 39 -11.58 -10.66 -0.89
CA TRP A 39 -11.96 -9.38 -1.50
C TRP A 39 -11.03 -8.21 -1.18
N VAL A 40 -10.22 -8.33 -0.14
CA VAL A 40 -9.18 -7.35 0.22
C VAL A 40 -7.82 -7.98 0.01
N ALA A 41 -6.92 -7.28 -0.65
CA ALA A 41 -5.59 -7.79 -1.01
C ALA A 41 -4.55 -7.72 0.12
N ASP A 42 -4.95 -7.36 1.35
CA ASP A 42 -4.05 -7.40 2.50
C ASP A 42 -3.68 -8.84 2.85
N MET A 43 -2.41 -9.09 3.07
CA MET A 43 -1.89 -10.42 3.38
C MET A 43 -2.16 -10.82 4.84
N ASP A 44 -2.35 -12.12 5.05
CA ASP A 44 -2.56 -12.70 6.38
C ASP A 44 -1.26 -13.24 7.01
N PHE A 45 -0.13 -12.64 6.64
CA PHE A 45 1.19 -12.95 7.19
C PHE A 45 1.64 -11.87 8.16
N LYS A 46 2.41 -12.29 9.17
CA LYS A 46 3.03 -11.34 10.10
C LYS A 46 4.05 -10.46 9.37
N THR A 47 4.04 -9.19 9.72
CA THR A 47 5.08 -8.26 9.28
C THR A 47 6.43 -8.69 9.85
N PRO A 48 7.51 -8.67 9.06
CA PRO A 48 8.86 -8.95 9.55
C PRO A 48 9.25 -8.13 10.77
N SER A 49 9.96 -8.76 11.72
CA SER A 49 10.28 -8.13 13.01
C SER A 49 11.06 -6.82 12.85
N PHE A 50 11.98 -6.74 11.91
CA PHE A 50 12.79 -5.54 11.69
C PHE A 50 11.94 -4.31 11.28
N ILE A 51 10.81 -4.51 10.61
CA ILE A 51 9.86 -3.42 10.28
C ILE A 51 9.15 -2.96 11.55
N ASN A 52 8.65 -3.92 12.35
CA ASN A 52 8.00 -3.62 13.62
C ASN A 52 8.95 -2.90 14.59
N ASP A 53 10.20 -3.36 14.68
CA ASP A 53 11.22 -2.76 15.52
C ASP A 53 11.52 -1.32 15.10
N ALA A 54 11.60 -1.04 13.81
CA ALA A 54 11.78 0.31 13.30
C ALA A 54 10.61 1.24 13.69
N ILE A 55 9.37 0.77 13.57
CA ILE A 55 8.17 1.52 13.98
C ILE A 55 8.17 1.78 15.49
N ILE A 56 8.46 0.75 16.30
CA ILE A 56 8.51 0.85 17.76
C ILE A 56 9.61 1.84 18.18
N ASN A 57 10.77 1.79 17.56
CA ASN A 57 11.86 2.71 17.87
C ASN A 57 11.52 4.15 17.49
N ALA A 58 10.87 4.37 16.37
CA ALA A 58 10.36 5.69 16.00
C ALA A 58 9.33 6.21 17.02
N ALA A 59 8.39 5.35 17.45
CA ALA A 59 7.37 5.70 18.43
C ALA A 59 7.95 6.05 19.81
N LYS A 60 9.07 5.43 20.23
CA LYS A 60 9.75 5.73 21.49
C LYS A 60 10.28 7.16 21.58
N ASN A 61 10.52 7.82 20.46
CA ASN A 61 10.96 9.23 20.46
C ASN A 61 9.89 10.20 21.00
N SER A 62 8.62 9.79 21.00
CA SER A 62 7.47 10.52 21.58
C SER A 62 7.27 11.95 21.06
N LEU A 63 7.95 12.34 19.99
CA LEU A 63 7.86 13.66 19.35
C LEU A 63 7.37 13.47 17.92
N TYR A 64 6.15 13.89 17.67
CA TYR A 64 5.44 13.76 16.39
C TYR A 64 5.30 15.13 15.74
N GLY A 65 6.41 15.64 15.21
CA GLY A 65 6.48 16.91 14.51
C GLY A 65 6.43 16.73 12.99
N TYR A 66 6.66 17.84 12.31
CA TYR A 66 6.85 17.81 10.86
C TYR A 66 8.18 17.14 10.53
N SER A 67 8.16 16.25 9.56
CA SER A 67 9.36 15.60 9.01
C SER A 67 9.73 16.21 7.67
N ILE A 68 10.97 15.99 7.27
CA ILE A 68 11.44 16.21 5.90
C ILE A 68 11.63 14.86 5.23
N ASP A 69 11.49 14.82 3.92
CA ASP A 69 11.78 13.62 3.15
C ASP A 69 13.29 13.36 3.17
N SER A 70 13.70 12.19 3.68
CA SER A 70 15.11 11.85 3.72
C SER A 70 15.62 11.35 2.37
N ASP A 71 16.86 11.66 2.04
CA ASP A 71 17.50 11.15 0.82
C ASP A 71 17.57 9.63 0.79
N GLU A 72 17.64 8.98 1.96
CA GLU A 72 17.67 7.52 2.11
C GLU A 72 16.38 6.85 1.56
N ILE A 73 15.22 7.46 1.73
CA ILE A 73 13.95 6.96 1.17
C ILE A 73 14.04 6.95 -0.36
N TYR A 74 14.46 8.08 -0.94
CA TYR A 74 14.60 8.18 -2.39
C TYR A 74 15.63 7.19 -2.95
N GLN A 75 16.78 7.06 -2.31
CA GLN A 75 17.79 6.07 -2.71
C GLN A 75 17.28 4.63 -2.60
N SER A 76 16.50 4.32 -1.57
CA SER A 76 15.88 2.99 -1.42
C SER A 76 14.92 2.69 -2.55
N ILE A 77 14.08 3.66 -2.96
CA ILE A 77 13.16 3.53 -4.10
C ILE A 77 13.94 3.35 -5.40
N ILE A 78 14.92 4.21 -5.67
CA ILE A 78 15.77 4.16 -6.87
C ILE A 78 16.48 2.81 -6.99
N ASN A 79 17.09 2.34 -5.89
CA ASN A 79 17.78 1.06 -5.85
C ASN A 79 16.81 -0.10 -6.10
N TRP A 80 15.61 -0.06 -5.52
CA TRP A 80 14.59 -1.08 -5.74
C TRP A 80 14.17 -1.13 -7.20
N GLN A 81 13.83 0.01 -7.80
CA GLN A 81 13.42 0.06 -9.19
C GLN A 81 14.53 -0.44 -10.14
N ASN A 82 15.77 -0.03 -9.89
CA ASN A 82 16.90 -0.47 -10.70
C ASN A 82 17.16 -1.98 -10.55
N THR A 83 17.16 -2.53 -9.34
CA THR A 83 17.55 -3.92 -9.08
C THR A 83 16.43 -4.92 -9.39
N GLN A 84 15.16 -4.57 -9.14
CA GLN A 84 14.04 -5.49 -9.32
C GLN A 84 13.34 -5.33 -10.67
N HIS A 85 13.39 -4.14 -11.25
CA HIS A 85 12.65 -3.82 -12.48
C HIS A 85 13.53 -3.33 -13.63
N TYR A 86 14.84 -3.21 -13.42
CA TYR A 86 15.80 -2.66 -14.41
C TYR A 86 15.38 -1.28 -14.91
N TRP A 87 14.65 -0.53 -14.07
CA TRP A 87 14.16 0.80 -14.39
C TRP A 87 15.01 1.85 -13.68
N GLN A 88 15.72 2.65 -14.48
CA GLN A 88 16.57 3.74 -13.99
C GLN A 88 15.73 5.01 -13.85
N ILE A 89 15.61 5.49 -12.64
CA ILE A 89 14.93 6.75 -12.30
C ILE A 89 15.85 7.61 -11.44
N ASN A 90 15.58 8.92 -11.42
CA ASN A 90 16.27 9.88 -10.57
C ASN A 90 15.35 10.33 -9.43
N LYS A 91 15.89 11.04 -8.45
CA LYS A 91 15.12 11.60 -7.34
C LYS A 91 14.01 12.54 -7.82
N GLU A 92 14.29 13.33 -8.85
CA GLU A 92 13.38 14.31 -9.45
C GLU A 92 12.16 13.67 -10.12
N ASP A 93 12.23 12.38 -10.42
CA ASP A 93 11.15 11.61 -11.03
C ASP A 93 10.18 11.04 -9.97
N ILE A 94 10.45 11.26 -8.68
CA ILE A 94 9.70 10.67 -7.57
C ILE A 94 8.90 11.74 -6.83
N TYR A 95 7.58 11.58 -6.83
CA TYR A 95 6.64 12.42 -6.07
C TYR A 95 5.97 11.59 -4.98
N MET A 96 6.13 12.03 -3.72
CA MET A 96 5.47 11.39 -2.58
C MET A 96 4.01 11.85 -2.48
N ILE A 97 3.09 10.88 -2.44
CA ILE A 97 1.67 11.15 -2.31
C ILE A 97 1.01 10.16 -1.35
N ASN A 98 -0.07 10.56 -0.69
CA ASN A 98 -0.74 9.78 0.33
C ASN A 98 -1.64 8.68 -0.26
N GLY A 99 -1.06 7.75 -1.00
CA GLY A 99 -1.72 6.56 -1.51
C GLY A 99 -1.94 6.54 -3.02
N VAL A 100 -2.15 5.35 -3.56
CA VAL A 100 -2.26 5.11 -5.00
C VAL A 100 -3.52 5.73 -5.60
N VAL A 101 -4.67 5.68 -4.91
CA VAL A 101 -5.92 6.25 -5.43
C VAL A 101 -5.84 7.77 -5.60
N PRO A 102 -5.37 8.56 -4.61
CA PRO A 102 -5.10 9.98 -4.81
C PRO A 102 -4.07 10.26 -5.91
N ALA A 103 -3.03 9.43 -6.02
CA ALA A 103 -2.04 9.57 -7.10
C ALA A 103 -2.67 9.39 -8.47
N TYR A 104 -3.53 8.37 -8.62
CA TYR A 104 -4.23 8.10 -9.86
C TYR A 104 -5.17 9.26 -10.25
N SER A 105 -5.94 9.82 -9.30
CA SER A 105 -6.76 11.00 -9.55
C SER A 105 -5.93 12.21 -9.99
N ALA A 106 -4.81 12.46 -9.29
CA ALA A 106 -3.92 13.56 -9.64
C ALA A 106 -3.30 13.40 -11.03
N CYS A 107 -2.97 12.18 -11.45
CA CYS A 107 -2.49 11.92 -12.80
C CYS A 107 -3.57 12.18 -13.86
N ILE A 108 -4.81 11.75 -13.61
CA ILE A 108 -5.92 12.03 -14.54
C ILE A 108 -6.10 13.54 -14.68
N GLU A 109 -6.19 14.27 -13.56
CA GLU A 109 -6.35 15.72 -13.56
C GLU A 109 -5.19 16.45 -14.28
N ALA A 110 -3.97 15.96 -14.13
CA ALA A 110 -2.79 16.59 -14.71
C ALA A 110 -2.61 16.31 -16.21
N PHE A 111 -3.09 15.19 -16.74
CA PHE A 111 -2.79 14.70 -18.09
C PHE A 111 -4.02 14.54 -18.98
N SER A 112 -5.22 14.92 -18.53
CA SER A 112 -6.43 14.91 -19.35
C SER A 112 -7.23 16.20 -19.21
N GLU A 113 -8.09 16.44 -20.18
CA GLU A 113 -9.04 17.55 -20.22
C GLU A 113 -10.49 17.02 -20.13
N GLU A 114 -11.44 17.91 -19.92
CA GLU A 114 -12.87 17.53 -19.89
C GLU A 114 -13.28 16.88 -21.23
N ASN A 115 -13.94 15.72 -21.12
CA ASN A 115 -14.35 14.82 -22.20
C ASN A 115 -13.24 13.97 -22.83
N ASP A 116 -12.05 13.92 -22.26
CA ASP A 116 -11.05 12.92 -22.63
C ASP A 116 -11.44 11.53 -22.16
N GLU A 117 -11.01 10.51 -22.88
CA GLU A 117 -11.27 9.11 -22.55
C GLU A 117 -10.06 8.50 -21.83
N VAL A 118 -10.35 7.75 -20.75
CA VAL A 118 -9.32 7.01 -19.99
C VAL A 118 -9.48 5.51 -20.20
N ILE A 119 -8.45 4.85 -20.69
CA ILE A 119 -8.45 3.39 -20.87
C ILE A 119 -8.22 2.72 -19.53
N VAL A 120 -9.15 1.84 -19.13
CA VAL A 120 -9.08 1.07 -17.89
C VAL A 120 -9.11 -0.42 -18.20
N GLN A 121 -8.10 -1.15 -17.72
CA GLN A 121 -8.02 -2.61 -17.87
C GLN A 121 -8.95 -3.29 -16.86
N THR A 122 -9.87 -4.11 -17.33
CA THR A 122 -10.80 -4.85 -16.44
C THR A 122 -10.49 -6.34 -16.42
N PRO A 123 -10.71 -7.03 -15.28
CA PRO A 123 -11.19 -6.53 -13.97
C PRO A 123 -10.14 -5.71 -13.22
N ILE A 124 -10.57 -4.66 -12.52
CA ILE A 124 -9.68 -3.76 -11.79
C ILE A 124 -10.30 -3.35 -10.44
N TYR A 125 -9.46 -2.83 -9.55
CA TYR A 125 -9.87 -2.28 -8.26
C TYR A 125 -10.92 -1.16 -8.43
N PRO A 126 -12.14 -1.32 -7.88
CA PRO A 126 -13.27 -0.45 -8.18
C PRO A 126 -13.07 1.06 -7.94
N PRO A 127 -12.31 1.51 -6.92
CA PRO A 127 -12.05 2.94 -6.73
C PRO A 127 -11.41 3.63 -7.93
N LEU A 128 -10.65 2.92 -8.78
CA LEU A 128 -10.01 3.52 -9.95
C LEU A 128 -11.03 3.97 -11.00
N PHE A 129 -12.16 3.26 -11.15
CA PHE A 129 -13.26 3.74 -11.99
C PHE A 129 -13.89 5.03 -11.49
N LYS A 130 -13.94 5.22 -10.17
CA LYS A 130 -14.49 6.43 -9.57
C LYS A 130 -13.63 7.65 -9.84
N CYS A 131 -12.31 7.47 -9.92
CA CYS A 131 -11.38 8.56 -10.21
C CYS A 131 -11.57 9.11 -11.65
N VAL A 132 -12.00 8.27 -12.60
CA VAL A 132 -12.25 8.69 -13.98
C VAL A 132 -13.55 9.47 -14.12
N ASN A 133 -14.52 9.23 -13.22
CA ASN A 133 -15.86 9.83 -13.27
C ASN A 133 -16.04 10.98 -12.26
N ALA A 134 -14.99 11.39 -11.58
CA ALA A 134 -15.03 12.44 -10.59
C ALA A 134 -14.69 13.80 -11.21
#